data_9c5661eb1c2b1ec2a29f4b8af48a7d8f
#
_entry.id   9c5661eb1c2b1ec2a29f4b8af48a7d8f
#
_cell.length_a   1.000
_cell.length_b   1.000
_cell.length_c   1.000
_cell.angle_alpha   90.00
_cell.angle_beta   90.00
_cell.angle_gamma   90.00
#
_symmetry.space_group_name_H-M   'P 1'
#
loop_
_entity.id
_entity.type
_entity.pdbx_description
1 polymer ?
#
loop_
_entity_poly.entity_id
_entity_poly.type
_entity_poly.pdbx_seq_one_letter_code
_entity_poly.pdbx_strand_id
1 'polypeptide(L)'
;ICVICSLFFFYIDRMYHMTIWWYSVLGFVCLIFGGVLLVAALYFIACSGGTMESIGRTIRAELPPKIVLPTDTLKIMCPFECTCEKHHDQKHVGIDIAPQIPDTEGDSVYAVTKGKIYADKENGVARLECEMFHIIYRCLKTITVENGTKVKAGDTIGTMGGKETEEGVHLHIEFWNVRYSFFADPLIYFNPKQYFDMGKEKDNNNEEQ
;
A
#
# COMPACT_ATOMS: atom_id res chain seq x y z
N ILE A 1 -28.58 -33.34 -53.75
CA ILE A 1 -28.60 -32.46 -52.52
C ILE A 1 -28.16 -33.25 -51.28
N CYS A 2 -28.58 -34.53 -51.14
CA CYS A 2 -28.30 -35.35 -49.96
C CYS A 2 -26.80 -35.70 -49.77
N VAL A 3 -26.06 -35.97 -50.85
CA VAL A 3 -24.64 -36.35 -50.81
C VAL A 3 -23.73 -35.17 -50.38
N ILE A 4 -24.03 -33.95 -50.83
CA ILE A 4 -23.28 -32.75 -50.50
C ILE A 4 -23.51 -32.40 -49.01
N CYS A 5 -24.72 -32.52 -48.49
CA CYS A 5 -24.99 -32.30 -47.09
C CYS A 5 -24.29 -33.32 -46.18
N SER A 6 -24.22 -34.61 -46.56
CA SER A 6 -23.52 -35.65 -45.80
C SER A 6 -22.00 -35.39 -45.76
N LEU A 7 -21.38 -34.97 -46.89
CA LEU A 7 -19.98 -34.64 -46.93
C LEU A 7 -19.63 -33.37 -46.09
N PHE A 8 -20.56 -32.41 -46.09
CA PHE A 8 -20.40 -31.20 -45.28
C PHE A 8 -20.49 -31.48 -43.77
N PHE A 9 -21.46 -32.34 -43.37
CA PHE A 9 -21.55 -32.76 -41.95
C PHE A 9 -20.32 -33.58 -41.54
N PHE A 10 -19.81 -34.47 -42.37
CA PHE A 10 -18.62 -35.27 -42.07
C PHE A 10 -17.36 -34.39 -41.99
N TYR A 11 -17.27 -33.32 -42.77
CA TYR A 11 -16.18 -32.37 -42.71
C TYR A 11 -16.22 -31.51 -41.42
N ILE A 12 -17.40 -31.06 -41.03
CA ILE A 12 -17.60 -30.31 -39.78
C ILE A 12 -17.29 -31.18 -38.56
N ASP A 13 -17.75 -32.40 -38.49
CA ASP A 13 -17.50 -33.33 -37.42
C ASP A 13 -16.00 -33.60 -37.25
N ARG A 14 -15.30 -33.82 -38.39
CA ARG A 14 -13.86 -34.04 -38.38
C ARG A 14 -13.07 -32.80 -37.98
N MET A 15 -13.49 -31.60 -38.32
CA MET A 15 -12.92 -30.34 -37.87
C MET A 15 -13.11 -30.16 -36.38
N TYR A 16 -14.31 -30.50 -35.87
CA TYR A 16 -14.60 -30.37 -34.44
C TYR A 16 -13.77 -31.34 -33.59
N HIS A 17 -13.62 -32.58 -34.02
CA HIS A 17 -12.74 -33.57 -33.39
C HIS A 17 -11.27 -33.16 -33.42
N MET A 18 -10.81 -32.59 -34.50
CA MET A 18 -9.41 -32.07 -34.60
C MET A 18 -9.17 -30.90 -33.64
N THR A 19 -10.11 -29.96 -33.51
CA THR A 19 -9.95 -28.83 -32.56
C THR A 19 -9.92 -29.29 -31.12
N ILE A 20 -10.81 -30.21 -30.72
CA ILE A 20 -10.80 -30.77 -29.35
C ILE A 20 -9.49 -31.52 -29.07
N TRP A 21 -8.99 -32.27 -30.06
CA TRP A 21 -7.70 -32.98 -29.91
C TRP A 21 -6.52 -32.02 -29.73
N TRP A 22 -6.48 -30.90 -30.49
CA TRP A 22 -5.47 -29.87 -30.35
C TRP A 22 -5.52 -29.16 -28.98
N TYR A 23 -6.70 -28.86 -28.47
CA TYR A 23 -6.85 -28.30 -27.11
C TYR A 23 -6.39 -29.26 -26.03
N SER A 24 -6.67 -30.56 -26.18
CA SER A 24 -6.20 -31.58 -25.25
C SER A 24 -4.68 -31.75 -25.26
N VAL A 25 -4.09 -31.73 -26.46
CA VAL A 25 -2.62 -31.77 -26.64
C VAL A 25 -1.98 -30.52 -26.08
N LEU A 26 -2.52 -29.34 -26.35
CA LEU A 26 -2.01 -28.06 -25.83
C LEU A 26 -2.10 -28.04 -24.29
N GLY A 27 -3.22 -28.48 -23.71
CA GLY A 27 -3.38 -28.59 -22.27
C GLY A 27 -2.36 -29.55 -21.64
N PHE A 28 -2.11 -30.70 -22.25
CA PHE A 28 -1.10 -31.68 -21.81
C PHE A 28 0.31 -31.12 -21.89
N VAL A 29 0.64 -30.40 -22.97
CA VAL A 29 1.93 -29.72 -23.14
C VAL A 29 2.12 -28.65 -22.06
N CYS A 30 1.09 -27.82 -21.79
CA CYS A 30 1.13 -26.82 -20.74
C CYS A 30 1.34 -27.42 -19.34
N LEU A 31 0.71 -28.58 -19.05
CA LEU A 31 0.93 -29.29 -17.80
C LEU A 31 2.35 -29.84 -17.67
N ILE A 32 2.90 -30.40 -18.74
CA ILE A 32 4.31 -30.88 -18.73
C ILE A 32 5.28 -29.73 -18.56
N PHE A 33 5.13 -28.64 -19.33
CA PHE A 33 6.01 -27.47 -19.19
C PHE A 33 5.87 -26.78 -17.84
N GLY A 34 4.65 -26.66 -17.32
CA GLY A 34 4.39 -26.16 -15.96
C GLY A 34 5.05 -27.00 -14.88
N GLY A 35 4.94 -28.34 -15.01
CA GLY A 35 5.61 -29.29 -14.11
C GLY A 35 7.12 -29.19 -14.18
N VAL A 36 7.71 -29.11 -15.39
CA VAL A 36 9.17 -28.96 -15.56
C VAL A 36 9.66 -27.64 -14.97
N LEU A 37 8.94 -26.53 -15.19
CA LEU A 37 9.30 -25.23 -14.61
C LEU A 37 9.21 -25.25 -13.08
N LEU A 38 8.20 -25.91 -12.51
CA LEU A 38 8.07 -26.06 -11.06
C LEU A 38 9.23 -26.88 -10.48
N VAL A 39 9.57 -28.03 -11.10
CA VAL A 39 10.71 -28.85 -10.66
C VAL A 39 12.02 -28.11 -10.81
N ALA A 40 12.22 -27.36 -11.91
CA ALA A 40 13.42 -26.54 -12.11
C ALA A 40 13.51 -25.41 -11.07
N ALA A 41 12.39 -24.77 -10.72
CA ALA A 41 12.35 -23.78 -9.66
C ALA A 41 12.68 -24.35 -8.29
N LEU A 42 12.11 -25.52 -7.94
CA LEU A 42 12.40 -26.23 -6.69
C LEU A 42 13.87 -26.70 -6.63
N TYR A 43 14.39 -27.20 -7.77
CA TYR A 43 15.79 -27.58 -7.89
C TYR A 43 16.73 -26.38 -7.73
N PHE A 44 16.41 -25.25 -8.36
CA PHE A 44 17.17 -24.02 -8.23
C PHE A 44 17.16 -23.50 -6.78
N ILE A 45 16.02 -23.55 -6.10
CA ILE A 45 15.90 -23.21 -4.66
C ILE A 45 16.76 -24.15 -3.81
N ALA A 46 16.73 -25.46 -4.08
CA ALA A 46 17.52 -26.43 -3.37
C ALA A 46 19.04 -26.28 -3.61
N CYS A 47 19.45 -26.01 -4.86
CA CYS A 47 20.86 -25.83 -5.23
C CYS A 47 21.43 -24.48 -4.80
N SER A 48 20.60 -23.43 -4.70
CA SER A 48 21.04 -22.11 -4.24
C SER A 48 21.30 -22.04 -2.73
N GLY A 49 21.12 -23.13 -2.01
CA GLY A 49 21.28 -23.18 -0.54
C GLY A 49 20.24 -22.31 0.19
N GLY A 50 19.19 -21.93 -0.53
CA GLY A 50 18.08 -21.17 0.02
C GLY A 50 17.25 -22.03 0.98
N THR A 51 17.64 -22.05 2.25
CA THR A 51 16.80 -22.64 3.29
C THR A 51 15.52 -21.78 3.43
N MET A 52 14.42 -22.39 3.90
CA MET A 52 13.19 -21.66 4.24
C MET A 52 13.48 -20.44 5.13
N GLU A 53 14.58 -20.47 5.86
CA GLU A 53 15.08 -19.39 6.70
C GLU A 53 15.68 -18.23 5.88
N SER A 54 16.35 -18.52 4.74
CA SER A 54 16.84 -17.46 3.84
C SER A 54 15.70 -16.79 3.09
N ILE A 55 14.70 -17.56 2.65
CA ILE A 55 13.47 -17.04 2.05
C ILE A 55 12.70 -16.20 3.10
N GLY A 56 12.57 -16.68 4.32
CA GLY A 56 11.99 -15.93 5.43
C GLY A 56 12.75 -14.66 5.78
N ARG A 57 14.09 -14.63 5.63
CA ARG A 57 14.91 -13.43 5.78
C ARG A 57 14.70 -12.43 4.63
N THR A 58 14.61 -12.91 3.39
CA THR A 58 14.33 -12.06 2.22
C THR A 58 12.92 -11.45 2.31
N ILE A 59 11.91 -12.24 2.68
CA ILE A 59 10.56 -11.75 2.92
C ILE A 59 10.53 -10.75 4.09
N ARG A 60 11.26 -11.00 5.19
CA ARG A 60 11.37 -10.06 6.31
C ARG A 60 12.11 -8.77 5.95
N ALA A 61 13.06 -8.80 5.03
CA ALA A 61 13.73 -7.60 4.54
C ALA A 61 12.79 -6.74 3.68
N GLU A 62 11.74 -7.33 3.09
CA GLU A 62 10.70 -6.63 2.34
C GLU A 62 9.51 -6.17 3.21
N LEU A 63 9.46 -6.59 4.49
CA LEU A 63 8.46 -6.03 5.41
C LEU A 63 8.78 -4.55 5.66
N PRO A 64 7.75 -3.69 5.65
CA PRO A 64 7.95 -2.28 5.93
C PRO A 64 8.68 -2.13 7.29
N PRO A 65 9.59 -1.17 7.42
CA PRO A 65 10.26 -0.91 8.68
C PRO A 65 9.20 -0.66 9.76
N LYS A 66 9.53 -1.05 11.01
CA LYS A 66 8.63 -0.79 12.13
C LYS A 66 8.21 0.67 12.11
N ILE A 67 6.92 0.91 11.91
CA ILE A 67 6.31 2.24 11.88
C ILE A 67 5.69 2.51 13.25
N VAL A 68 5.96 3.68 13.80
CA VAL A 68 5.37 4.18 15.06
C VAL A 68 4.36 5.29 14.76
N LEU A 69 3.55 5.66 15.74
CA LEU A 69 2.59 6.75 15.56
C LEU A 69 3.31 8.09 15.34
N PRO A 70 2.75 8.96 14.49
CA PRO A 70 3.30 10.29 14.22
C PRO A 70 3.03 11.30 15.34
N THR A 71 2.11 11.00 16.24
CA THR A 71 1.66 11.83 17.38
C THR A 71 1.38 10.94 18.58
N ASP A 72 1.23 11.52 19.77
CA ASP A 72 0.93 10.75 20.99
C ASP A 72 -0.43 10.05 20.91
N THR A 73 -1.37 10.59 20.16
CA THR A 73 -2.70 10.02 19.96
C THR A 73 -3.04 9.96 18.47
N LEU A 74 -3.73 8.90 18.04
CA LEU A 74 -4.18 8.74 16.65
C LEU A 74 -5.70 9.00 16.58
N LYS A 75 -6.07 10.28 16.54
CA LYS A 75 -7.47 10.71 16.39
C LYS A 75 -7.69 11.20 14.97
N ILE A 76 -8.29 10.35 14.14
CA ILE A 76 -8.49 10.65 12.72
C ILE A 76 -9.64 11.66 12.52
N MET A 77 -9.36 12.76 11.82
CA MET A 77 -10.33 13.74 11.36
C MET A 77 -10.85 13.41 9.97
N CYS A 78 -9.93 13.12 9.04
CA CYS A 78 -10.28 12.72 7.69
C CYS A 78 -9.44 11.50 7.26
N PRO A 79 -10.08 10.39 6.88
CA PRO A 79 -9.38 9.19 6.46
C PRO A 79 -8.86 9.29 5.02
N PHE A 80 -8.01 8.35 4.65
CA PHE A 80 -7.53 8.16 3.29
C PHE A 80 -8.71 7.90 2.31
N GLU A 81 -8.60 8.44 1.09
CA GLU A 81 -9.65 8.42 0.05
C GLU A 81 -10.99 9.06 0.44
N CYS A 82 -11.05 9.81 1.53
CA CYS A 82 -12.22 10.62 1.85
C CYS A 82 -12.49 11.65 0.72
N THR A 83 -13.77 11.77 0.35
CA THR A 83 -14.27 12.75 -0.63
C THR A 83 -15.16 13.76 0.07
N CYS A 84 -14.68 14.42 1.12
CA CYS A 84 -15.44 15.45 1.81
C CYS A 84 -15.30 16.80 1.11
N GLU A 85 -16.28 17.71 1.33
CA GLU A 85 -16.32 19.06 0.73
C GLU A 85 -15.01 19.84 0.93
N LYS A 86 -14.31 19.61 2.05
CA LYS A 86 -13.03 20.24 2.37
C LYS A 86 -11.90 19.92 1.38
N HIS A 87 -12.00 18.80 0.68
CA HIS A 87 -11.01 18.39 -0.33
C HIS A 87 -11.46 18.70 -1.76
N HIS A 88 -12.47 19.60 -1.96
CA HIS A 88 -12.94 20.01 -3.27
C HIS A 88 -13.24 18.84 -4.22
N ASP A 89 -13.93 17.80 -3.73
CA ASP A 89 -14.28 16.58 -4.46
C ASP A 89 -13.07 15.74 -4.95
N GLN A 90 -11.86 16.07 -4.51
CA GLN A 90 -10.68 15.24 -4.76
C GLN A 90 -10.53 14.17 -3.65
N LYS A 91 -10.03 13.01 -4.04
CA LYS A 91 -9.71 11.96 -3.07
C LYS A 91 -8.56 12.40 -2.18
N HIS A 92 -8.76 12.29 -0.86
CA HIS A 92 -7.74 12.58 0.13
C HIS A 92 -6.57 11.59 0.03
N VAL A 93 -5.37 12.07 -0.25
CA VAL A 93 -4.18 11.23 -0.51
C VAL A 93 -3.40 10.83 0.75
N GLY A 94 -3.88 11.26 1.92
CA GLY A 94 -3.30 10.99 3.23
C GLY A 94 -4.37 10.76 4.29
N ILE A 95 -4.01 11.01 5.54
CA ILE A 95 -4.94 11.09 6.67
C ILE A 95 -4.69 12.38 7.44
N ASP A 96 -5.76 12.95 8.00
CA ASP A 96 -5.68 14.09 8.92
C ASP A 96 -5.87 13.63 10.35
N ILE A 97 -4.95 14.04 11.21
CA ILE A 97 -4.91 13.67 12.63
C ILE A 97 -5.17 14.93 13.46
N ALA A 98 -6.20 14.86 14.32
CA ALA A 98 -6.57 15.94 15.22
C ALA A 98 -5.54 16.15 16.34
N PRO A 99 -5.40 17.38 16.86
CA PRO A 99 -4.65 17.65 18.05
C PRO A 99 -5.29 17.00 19.28
N GLN A 100 -4.51 16.82 20.36
CA GLN A 100 -5.01 16.30 21.64
C GLN A 100 -6.10 17.21 22.22
N ILE A 101 -5.84 18.51 22.22
CA ILE A 101 -6.81 19.54 22.62
C ILE A 101 -7.32 20.22 21.35
N PRO A 102 -8.62 20.21 21.08
CA PRO A 102 -9.19 20.82 19.88
C PRO A 102 -8.69 22.25 19.66
N ASP A 103 -8.40 22.59 18.40
CA ASP A 103 -7.95 23.90 17.93
C ASP A 103 -6.67 24.43 18.59
N THR A 104 -5.89 23.54 19.23
CA THR A 104 -4.63 23.92 19.89
C THR A 104 -3.45 23.39 19.13
N GLU A 105 -2.60 24.29 18.66
CA GLU A 105 -1.33 23.95 18.03
C GLU A 105 -0.25 23.59 19.04
N GLY A 106 0.75 22.82 18.57
CA GLY A 106 1.96 22.59 19.35
C GLY A 106 2.16 21.13 19.77
N ASP A 107 1.21 20.24 19.49
CA ASP A 107 1.40 18.80 19.74
C ASP A 107 2.64 18.30 19.02
N SER A 108 3.43 17.46 19.70
CA SER A 108 4.65 16.89 19.13
C SER A 108 4.36 16.00 17.94
N VAL A 109 5.18 16.17 16.89
CA VAL A 109 5.14 15.32 15.69
C VAL A 109 6.43 14.53 15.59
N TYR A 110 6.30 13.22 15.41
CA TYR A 110 7.40 12.25 15.43
C TYR A 110 7.67 11.66 14.04
N ALA A 111 8.95 11.33 13.79
CA ALA A 111 9.33 10.51 12.66
C ALA A 111 8.73 9.10 12.82
N VAL A 112 7.85 8.69 11.91
CA VAL A 112 7.16 7.39 12.00
C VAL A 112 8.09 6.20 11.79
N THR A 113 9.24 6.41 11.17
CA THR A 113 10.27 5.39 10.94
C THR A 113 11.65 6.02 10.83
N LYS A 114 12.70 5.20 10.72
CA LYS A 114 14.05 5.69 10.44
C LYS A 114 14.16 6.17 8.98
N GLY A 115 14.90 7.24 8.77
CA GLY A 115 15.14 7.76 7.41
C GLY A 115 15.89 9.07 7.43
N LYS A 116 15.76 9.82 6.34
CA LYS A 116 16.36 11.14 6.17
C LYS A 116 15.26 12.18 5.97
N ILE A 117 15.29 13.25 6.78
CA ILE A 117 14.30 14.34 6.72
C ILE A 117 14.77 15.42 5.73
N TYR A 118 13.84 15.86 4.90
CA TYR A 118 13.94 17.06 4.09
C TYR A 118 12.86 18.04 4.54
N ALA A 119 13.29 19.18 5.06
CA ALA A 119 12.46 20.17 5.72
C ALA A 119 12.24 21.39 4.84
N ASP A 120 10.98 21.75 4.63
CA ASP A 120 10.54 23.04 4.11
C ASP A 120 9.85 23.81 5.25
N LYS A 121 10.68 24.56 6.00
CA LYS A 121 10.24 25.27 7.21
C LYS A 121 9.28 26.43 6.90
N GLU A 122 9.36 26.99 5.70
CA GLU A 122 8.52 28.12 5.27
C GLU A 122 7.08 27.67 5.01
N ASN A 123 6.93 26.48 4.43
CA ASN A 123 5.62 25.92 4.09
C ASN A 123 5.10 24.92 5.14
N GLY A 124 5.81 24.70 6.24
CA GLY A 124 5.41 23.76 7.28
C GLY A 124 5.33 22.32 6.78
N VAL A 125 6.23 21.91 5.89
CA VAL A 125 6.26 20.58 5.26
C VAL A 125 7.58 19.88 5.59
N ALA A 126 7.48 18.62 6.01
CA ALA A 126 8.64 17.74 6.16
C ALA A 126 8.43 16.46 5.36
N ARG A 127 9.46 16.01 4.65
CA ARG A 127 9.46 14.74 3.93
C ARG A 127 10.49 13.80 4.53
N LEU A 128 10.05 12.68 5.04
CA LEU A 128 10.91 11.59 5.52
C LEU A 128 11.12 10.58 4.39
N GLU A 129 12.32 10.45 3.91
CA GLU A 129 12.70 9.45 2.92
C GLU A 129 13.22 8.19 3.61
N CYS A 130 12.55 7.10 3.40
CA CYS A 130 12.98 5.76 3.79
C CYS A 130 13.00 4.83 2.58
N GLU A 131 13.39 3.57 2.78
CA GLU A 131 13.62 2.62 1.68
C GLU A 131 12.39 2.36 0.80
N MET A 132 11.20 2.36 1.40
CA MET A 132 9.95 2.03 0.70
C MET A 132 9.06 3.25 0.44
N PHE A 133 9.18 4.31 1.26
CA PHE A 133 8.25 5.42 1.26
C PHE A 133 8.97 6.77 1.29
N HIS A 134 8.35 7.74 0.60
CA HIS A 134 8.46 9.14 0.97
C HIS A 134 7.24 9.48 1.82
N ILE A 135 7.46 9.75 3.10
CA ILE A 135 6.40 10.09 4.04
C ILE A 135 6.38 11.60 4.20
N ILE A 136 5.25 12.22 3.88
CA ILE A 136 5.10 13.66 3.81
C ILE A 136 4.24 14.10 5.00
N TYR A 137 4.76 15.00 5.80
CA TYR A 137 4.09 15.65 6.92
C TYR A 137 3.77 17.08 6.51
N ARG A 138 2.51 17.48 6.59
CA ARG A 138 2.07 18.84 6.30
C ARG A 138 1.37 19.46 7.51
N CYS A 139 1.13 20.74 7.45
CA CYS A 139 0.52 21.52 8.53
C CYS A 139 1.39 21.52 9.80
N LEU A 140 2.71 21.55 9.64
CA LEU A 140 3.63 21.69 10.77
C LEU A 140 3.78 23.18 11.12
N LYS A 141 3.64 23.51 12.41
CA LYS A 141 3.89 24.86 12.94
C LYS A 141 5.40 25.14 13.01
N THR A 142 6.14 24.15 13.52
CA THR A 142 7.61 24.24 13.61
C THR A 142 8.21 22.95 13.11
N ILE A 143 9.41 23.06 12.50
CA ILE A 143 10.24 21.90 12.16
C ILE A 143 11.56 22.09 12.87
N THR A 144 11.86 21.18 13.84
CA THR A 144 13.00 21.28 14.75
C THR A 144 14.27 20.64 14.19
N VAL A 145 14.14 19.83 13.14
CA VAL A 145 15.26 19.14 12.49
C VAL A 145 15.78 19.93 11.30
N GLU A 146 17.08 19.83 11.05
CA GLU A 146 17.70 20.44 9.88
C GLU A 146 17.54 19.57 8.63
N ASN A 147 17.54 20.25 7.47
CA ASN A 147 17.42 19.57 6.18
C ASN A 147 18.55 18.54 5.99
N GLY A 148 18.17 17.33 5.60
CA GLY A 148 19.10 16.22 5.41
C GLY A 148 19.48 15.43 6.67
N THR A 149 18.88 15.74 7.83
CA THR A 149 19.12 15.02 9.10
C THR A 149 18.62 13.57 9.02
N LYS A 150 19.43 12.66 9.54
CA LYS A 150 19.00 11.25 9.76
C LYS A 150 18.27 11.15 11.08
N VAL A 151 17.07 10.57 11.05
CA VAL A 151 16.20 10.36 12.21
C VAL A 151 15.92 8.88 12.43
N LYS A 152 15.54 8.54 13.67
CA LYS A 152 15.02 7.25 14.07
C LYS A 152 13.51 7.32 14.25
N ALA A 153 12.83 6.18 14.25
CA ALA A 153 11.43 6.10 14.62
C ALA A 153 11.21 6.66 16.04
N GLY A 154 10.27 7.61 16.18
CA GLY A 154 9.96 8.28 17.44
C GLY A 154 10.77 9.56 17.72
N ASP A 155 11.76 9.91 16.90
CA ASP A 155 12.44 11.20 17.06
C ASP A 155 11.46 12.35 16.75
N THR A 156 11.45 13.38 17.59
CA THR A 156 10.64 14.58 17.37
C THR A 156 11.17 15.35 16.18
N ILE A 157 10.32 15.63 15.19
CA ILE A 157 10.66 16.37 13.97
C ILE A 157 10.09 17.78 13.94
N GLY A 158 9.04 18.04 14.74
CA GLY A 158 8.39 19.33 14.78
C GLY A 158 7.16 19.33 15.66
N THR A 159 6.29 20.30 15.44
CA THR A 159 5.00 20.44 16.13
C THR A 159 3.87 20.63 15.16
N MET A 160 2.66 20.18 15.54
CA MET A 160 1.44 20.32 14.78
C MET A 160 1.01 21.80 14.68
N GLY A 161 0.50 22.18 13.54
CA GLY A 161 -0.02 23.50 13.21
C GLY A 161 -1.30 23.43 12.43
N GLY A 162 -1.45 24.30 11.41
CA GLY A 162 -2.60 24.30 10.51
C GLY A 162 -3.74 25.22 10.95
N LYS A 163 -3.54 26.04 11.98
CA LYS A 163 -4.58 26.98 12.46
C LYS A 163 -5.11 27.93 11.36
N GLU A 164 -4.26 28.23 10.40
CA GLU A 164 -4.62 29.15 9.28
C GLU A 164 -5.23 28.41 8.09
N THR A 165 -5.37 27.07 8.15
CA THR A 165 -6.03 26.28 7.10
C THR A 165 -7.53 26.25 7.31
N GLU A 166 -8.31 25.94 6.27
CA GLU A 166 -9.76 25.79 6.36
C GLU A 166 -10.18 24.61 7.22
N GLU A 167 -9.32 23.57 7.30
CA GLU A 167 -9.51 22.39 8.13
C GLU A 167 -9.25 22.65 9.61
N GLY A 168 -8.55 23.74 9.95
CA GLY A 168 -8.12 24.08 11.30
C GLY A 168 -6.85 23.31 11.71
N VAL A 169 -6.59 23.22 13.03
CA VAL A 169 -5.38 22.55 13.54
C VAL A 169 -5.42 21.05 13.31
N HIS A 170 -4.45 20.54 12.57
CA HIS A 170 -4.29 19.11 12.28
C HIS A 170 -2.88 18.78 11.80
N LEU A 171 -2.54 17.51 11.78
CA LEU A 171 -1.42 16.95 11.05
C LEU A 171 -1.93 16.17 9.85
N HIS A 172 -1.57 16.61 8.64
CA HIS A 172 -1.79 15.82 7.43
C HIS A 172 -0.56 14.95 7.15
N ILE A 173 -0.76 13.64 6.96
CA ILE A 173 0.34 12.71 6.69
C ILE A 173 0.03 11.81 5.49
N GLU A 174 0.98 11.74 4.55
CA GLU A 174 0.89 10.97 3.31
C GLU A 174 1.98 9.91 3.25
N PHE A 175 1.67 8.73 2.70
CA PHE A 175 2.63 7.66 2.43
C PHE A 175 2.72 7.42 0.92
N TRP A 176 3.72 8.01 0.28
CA TRP A 176 4.03 7.77 -1.12
C TRP A 176 4.92 6.54 -1.27
N ASN A 177 4.40 5.47 -1.84
CA ASN A 177 5.19 4.27 -2.15
C ASN A 177 6.08 4.55 -3.37
N VAL A 178 7.40 4.57 -3.15
CA VAL A 178 8.38 4.92 -4.18
C VAL A 178 8.48 3.85 -5.26
N ARG A 179 8.34 2.57 -4.87
CA ARG A 179 8.50 1.44 -5.80
C ARG A 179 7.35 1.32 -6.78
N TYR A 180 6.14 1.60 -6.32
CA TYR A 180 4.92 1.38 -7.10
C TYR A 180 4.22 2.68 -7.52
N SER A 181 4.76 3.84 -7.14
CA SER A 181 4.28 5.18 -7.51
C SER A 181 2.79 5.42 -7.21
N PHE A 182 2.36 5.11 -5.97
CA PHE A 182 1.00 5.40 -5.49
C PHE A 182 1.01 5.85 -4.02
N PHE A 183 -0.05 6.56 -3.60
CA PHE A 183 -0.30 6.86 -2.20
C PHE A 183 -0.94 5.66 -1.51
N ALA A 184 -0.37 5.24 -0.39
CA ALA A 184 -0.88 4.15 0.43
C ALA A 184 -1.61 4.70 1.67
N ASP A 185 -2.65 4.00 2.12
CA ASP A 185 -3.35 4.35 3.36
C ASP A 185 -2.41 4.21 4.58
N PRO A 186 -2.09 5.32 5.29
CA PRO A 186 -1.21 5.28 6.45
C PRO A 186 -1.73 4.41 7.60
N LEU A 187 -3.05 4.24 7.75
CA LEU A 187 -3.66 3.47 8.84
C LEU A 187 -3.29 1.99 8.79
N ILE A 188 -3.05 1.43 7.60
CA ILE A 188 -2.58 0.05 7.43
C ILE A 188 -1.27 -0.18 8.20
N TYR A 189 -0.43 0.83 8.29
CA TYR A 189 0.90 0.75 8.90
C TYR A 189 0.91 1.11 10.38
N PHE A 190 0.02 2.01 10.81
CA PHE A 190 -0.04 2.46 12.21
C PHE A 190 -0.70 1.45 13.13
N ASN A 191 -1.78 0.83 12.70
CA ASN A 191 -2.50 -0.17 13.49
C ASN A 191 -3.15 -1.23 12.60
N PRO A 192 -2.38 -2.19 12.08
CA PRO A 192 -2.90 -3.19 11.15
C PRO A 192 -4.10 -3.98 11.69
N LYS A 193 -4.11 -4.33 12.99
CA LYS A 193 -5.21 -5.09 13.61
C LYS A 193 -6.51 -4.30 13.60
N GLN A 194 -6.48 -3.06 14.07
CA GLN A 194 -7.67 -2.22 14.13
C GLN A 194 -8.21 -1.92 12.73
N TYR A 195 -7.34 -1.72 11.74
CA TYR A 195 -7.73 -1.49 10.36
C TYR A 195 -8.52 -2.68 9.78
N PHE A 196 -8.04 -3.91 9.97
CA PHE A 196 -8.71 -5.11 9.48
C PHE A 196 -10.02 -5.41 10.22
N ASP A 197 -10.12 -5.07 11.50
CA ASP A 197 -11.34 -5.26 12.29
C ASP A 197 -12.43 -4.25 11.89
N MET A 198 -12.09 -2.99 11.62
CA MET A 198 -13.04 -2.00 11.08
C MET A 198 -13.56 -2.35 9.68
N GLY A 199 -12.77 -3.02 8.85
CA GLY A 199 -13.19 -3.53 7.55
C GLY A 199 -14.32 -4.57 7.68
N LYS A 200 -14.22 -5.47 8.64
CA LYS A 200 -15.22 -6.52 8.88
C LYS A 200 -16.56 -5.97 9.38
N GLU A 201 -16.56 -4.90 10.19
CA GLU A 201 -17.80 -4.25 10.62
C GLU A 201 -18.54 -3.55 9.48
N LYS A 202 -17.82 -2.96 8.52
CA LYS A 202 -18.44 -2.32 7.34
C LYS A 202 -19.08 -3.34 6.41
N ASP A 203 -18.46 -4.48 6.21
CA ASP A 203 -18.98 -5.53 5.34
C ASP A 203 -20.27 -6.16 5.93
N ASN A 204 -20.33 -6.38 7.24
CA ASN A 204 -21.51 -6.92 7.92
C ASN A 204 -22.72 -5.96 7.88
N ASN A 205 -22.50 -4.65 7.89
CA ASN A 205 -23.59 -3.66 7.82
C ASN A 205 -24.15 -3.46 6.41
N ASN A 206 -23.45 -3.91 5.37
CA ASN A 206 -23.91 -3.85 3.98
C ASN A 206 -24.69 -5.11 3.54
N GLU A 207 -24.69 -6.19 4.33
CA GLU A 207 -25.47 -7.41 4.05
C GLU A 207 -26.88 -7.38 4.69
N GLU A 208 -27.20 -6.39 5.55
CA GLU A 208 -28.50 -6.24 6.21
C GLU A 208 -29.40 -5.14 5.60
N GLN A 209 -29.09 -4.63 4.43
CA GLN A 209 -29.92 -3.70 3.65
C GLN A 209 -30.26 -4.36 2.30
#